data_e636daa49b37b19cf2626a486c3eefaf
#
_entry.id   e636daa49b37b19cf2626a486c3eefaf
#
_cell.length_a   1.000
_cell.length_b   1.000
_cell.length_c   1.000
_cell.angle_alpha   90.00
_cell.angle_beta   90.00
_cell.angle_gamma   90.00
#
_symmetry.space_group_name_H-M   'P 1'
#
loop_
_entity.id
_entity.type
_entity.pdbx_description
1 polymer ?
#
loop_
_entity_poly.entity_id
_entity_poly.type
_entity_poly.pdbx_seq_one_letter_code
_entity_poly.pdbx_strand_id
1 'polypeptide(L)'
;MKRLFIGIPIQSETALQLAIRWSNDGLLNLNRMAWTKARNWHITLFFLGATPGSEIAILEQLIGDSFHKVSQFTTRLNGVEVFPEKGKPKVLWLGVENLQPLVAAYEQLGDLLRANGFLSDAKPLVPHLTLARIKSIQNSTSLELLLNEYQSFNFGTVDISRITLFESTSTTAGVMYEPLFEKWLLKA
;
A
#
# COMPACT_ATOMS: atom_id res chain seq x y z
N MET A 1 15.00 -17.56 -0.63
CA MET A 1 14.35 -16.41 -1.29
C MET A 1 13.21 -15.92 -0.41
N LYS A 2 13.17 -14.62 -0.12
CA LYS A 2 12.10 -13.93 0.63
C LYS A 2 11.29 -13.06 -0.35
N ARG A 3 9.98 -12.96 -0.16
CA ARG A 3 9.17 -12.06 -0.98
C ARG A 3 9.14 -10.70 -0.32
N LEU A 4 9.86 -9.74 -0.91
CA LEU A 4 10.07 -8.43 -0.31
C LEU A 4 9.33 -7.32 -1.06
N PHE A 5 8.99 -6.27 -0.31
CA PHE A 5 8.51 -5.00 -0.85
C PHE A 5 8.87 -3.85 0.11
N ILE A 6 8.95 -2.64 -0.42
CA ILE A 6 9.16 -1.41 0.33
C ILE A 6 7.86 -0.65 0.38
N GLY A 7 7.45 -0.18 1.55
CA GLY A 7 6.21 0.56 1.73
C GLY A 7 6.17 1.42 2.98
N ILE A 8 5.07 2.13 3.14
CA ILE A 8 4.78 3.01 4.26
C ILE A 8 3.62 2.41 5.04
N PRO A 9 3.80 1.96 6.29
CA PRO A 9 2.69 1.46 7.10
C PRO A 9 1.71 2.60 7.40
N ILE A 10 0.42 2.31 7.30
CA ILE A 10 -0.67 3.28 7.48
C ILE A 10 -1.59 2.82 8.61
N GLN A 11 -2.02 3.77 9.43
CA GLN A 11 -3.08 3.61 10.42
C GLN A 11 -4.13 4.70 10.20
N SER A 12 -5.39 4.30 10.10
CA SER A 12 -6.53 5.22 9.96
C SER A 12 -7.76 4.61 10.61
N GLU A 13 -8.24 5.24 11.67
CA GLU A 13 -9.44 4.80 12.37
C GLU A 13 -10.68 4.94 11.48
N THR A 14 -10.82 6.06 10.77
CA THR A 14 -11.95 6.29 9.86
C THR A 14 -12.02 5.22 8.77
N ALA A 15 -10.89 4.92 8.12
CA ALA A 15 -10.84 3.88 7.10
C ALA A 15 -11.13 2.50 7.70
N LEU A 16 -10.71 2.23 8.94
CA LEU A 16 -10.97 0.97 9.63
C LEU A 16 -12.47 0.78 9.90
N GLN A 17 -13.14 1.77 10.45
CA GLN A 17 -14.56 1.71 10.75
C GLN A 17 -15.40 1.49 9.48
N LEU A 18 -15.07 2.20 8.40
CA LEU A 18 -15.76 2.01 7.12
C LEU A 18 -15.46 0.65 6.48
N ALA A 19 -14.22 0.17 6.52
CA ALA A 19 -13.88 -1.16 6.00
C ALA A 19 -14.61 -2.29 6.79
N ILE A 20 -14.74 -2.17 8.11
CA ILE A 20 -15.53 -3.09 8.93
C ILE A 20 -17.00 -3.02 8.53
N ARG A 21 -17.58 -1.83 8.41
CA ARG A 21 -18.97 -1.64 7.97
C ARG A 21 -19.21 -2.29 6.62
N TRP A 22 -18.36 -2.01 5.62
CA TRP A 22 -18.49 -2.57 4.28
C TRP A 22 -18.28 -4.09 4.24
N SER A 23 -17.37 -4.63 5.07
CA SER A 23 -17.17 -6.08 5.14
C SER A 23 -18.34 -6.84 5.74
N ASN A 24 -19.20 -6.16 6.51
CA ASN A 24 -20.42 -6.70 7.11
C ASN A 24 -21.68 -6.36 6.32
N ASP A 25 -21.57 -5.54 5.27
CA ASP A 25 -22.70 -5.15 4.42
C ASP A 25 -23.19 -6.34 3.59
N GLY A 26 -24.46 -6.70 3.75
CA GLY A 26 -25.06 -7.85 3.08
C GLY A 26 -25.07 -7.74 1.57
N LEU A 27 -25.17 -6.53 1.00
CA LEU A 27 -25.13 -6.30 -0.45
C LEU A 27 -23.72 -6.41 -1.01
N LEU A 28 -22.71 -5.91 -0.27
CA LEU A 28 -21.31 -6.05 -0.65
C LEU A 28 -20.79 -7.47 -0.46
N ASN A 29 -21.34 -8.22 0.48
CA ASN A 29 -21.00 -9.63 0.72
C ASN A 29 -21.42 -10.58 -0.40
N LEU A 30 -22.34 -10.17 -1.29
CA LEU A 30 -22.59 -10.89 -2.55
C LEU A 30 -21.35 -10.88 -3.46
N ASN A 31 -20.45 -9.92 -3.29
CA ASN A 31 -19.17 -9.87 -3.97
C ASN A 31 -18.10 -10.52 -3.07
N ARG A 32 -17.44 -11.57 -3.57
CA ARG A 32 -16.38 -12.24 -2.81
C ARG A 32 -15.14 -11.34 -2.72
N MET A 33 -14.96 -10.70 -1.58
CA MET A 33 -13.83 -9.83 -1.27
C MET A 33 -12.89 -10.45 -0.24
N ALA A 34 -11.60 -10.35 -0.46
CA ALA A 34 -10.58 -10.67 0.54
C ALA A 34 -10.10 -9.35 1.15
N TRP A 35 -10.66 -8.97 2.29
CA TRP A 35 -10.34 -7.74 3.00
C TRP A 35 -8.92 -7.77 3.57
N THR A 36 -8.19 -6.68 3.40
CA THR A 36 -6.86 -6.51 3.98
C THR A 36 -7.00 -6.18 5.47
N LYS A 37 -6.38 -6.98 6.33
CA LYS A 37 -6.36 -6.70 7.77
C LYS A 37 -5.64 -5.38 8.03
N ALA A 38 -6.16 -4.55 8.95
CA ALA A 38 -5.61 -3.21 9.21
C ALA A 38 -4.11 -3.23 9.57
N ARG A 39 -3.62 -4.27 10.27
CA ARG A 39 -2.20 -4.45 10.56
C ARG A 39 -1.30 -4.60 9.32
N ASN A 40 -1.89 -4.89 8.16
CA ASN A 40 -1.22 -5.03 6.87
C ASN A 40 -1.39 -3.79 5.98
N TRP A 41 -2.03 -2.73 6.48
CA TRP A 41 -2.28 -1.53 5.69
C TRP A 41 -0.99 -0.76 5.45
N HIS A 42 -0.72 -0.48 4.19
CA HIS A 42 0.46 0.23 3.75
C HIS A 42 0.25 0.86 2.38
N ILE A 43 1.03 1.87 2.08
CA ILE A 43 1.24 2.37 0.73
C ILE A 43 2.46 1.65 0.18
N THR A 44 2.33 0.89 -0.90
CA THR A 44 3.47 0.25 -1.54
C THR A 44 4.25 1.25 -2.37
N LEU A 45 5.56 1.32 -2.14
CA LEU A 45 6.50 2.10 -2.96
C LEU A 45 7.12 1.21 -4.05
N PHE A 46 7.73 0.09 -3.67
CA PHE A 46 8.40 -0.83 -4.60
C PHE A 46 8.12 -2.29 -4.26
N PHE A 47 7.74 -3.08 -5.25
CA PHE A 47 7.71 -4.53 -5.15
C PHE A 47 9.05 -5.10 -5.63
N LEU A 48 9.78 -5.81 -4.76
CA LEU A 48 11.07 -6.41 -5.07
C LEU A 48 10.92 -7.89 -5.49
N GLY A 49 9.81 -8.52 -5.09
CA GLY A 49 9.56 -9.92 -5.40
C GLY A 49 10.44 -10.89 -4.61
N ALA A 50 10.83 -11.98 -5.24
CA ALA A 50 11.66 -13.02 -4.63
C ALA A 50 13.12 -12.57 -4.58
N THR A 51 13.62 -12.23 -3.38
CA THR A 51 14.94 -11.66 -3.14
C THR A 51 15.75 -12.58 -2.22
N PRO A 52 17.04 -12.84 -2.49
CA PRO A 52 17.92 -13.58 -1.57
C PRO A 52 18.03 -12.87 -0.22
N GLY A 53 18.10 -13.63 0.88
CA GLY A 53 18.29 -13.06 2.22
C GLY A 53 19.61 -12.30 2.39
N SER A 54 20.65 -12.66 1.64
CA SER A 54 21.95 -11.96 1.59
C SER A 54 21.85 -10.52 1.07
N GLU A 55 20.78 -10.17 0.35
CA GLU A 55 20.58 -8.87 -0.27
C GLU A 55 19.89 -7.87 0.69
N ILE A 56 19.44 -8.33 1.86
CA ILE A 56 18.70 -7.47 2.80
C ILE A 56 19.56 -6.30 3.26
N ALA A 57 20.82 -6.54 3.61
CA ALA A 57 21.72 -5.50 4.12
C ALA A 57 21.93 -4.36 3.11
N ILE A 58 22.04 -4.67 1.81
CA ILE A 58 22.17 -3.63 0.79
C ILE A 58 20.85 -2.86 0.62
N LEU A 59 19.69 -3.53 0.69
CA LEU A 59 18.39 -2.86 0.65
C LEU A 59 18.19 -1.89 1.83
N GLU A 60 18.60 -2.29 3.04
CA GLU A 60 18.57 -1.44 4.23
C GLU A 60 19.42 -0.17 4.02
N GLN A 61 20.63 -0.33 3.49
CA GLN A 61 21.51 0.79 3.17
C GLN A 61 20.88 1.71 2.13
N LEU A 62 20.40 1.18 0.99
CA LEU A 62 19.78 1.97 -0.08
C LEU A 62 18.56 2.77 0.42
N ILE A 63 17.71 2.16 1.24
CA ILE A 63 16.57 2.83 1.88
C ILE A 63 17.08 3.91 2.84
N GLY A 64 18.06 3.58 3.70
CA GLY A 64 18.64 4.49 4.65
C GLY A 64 19.17 5.76 3.98
N ASP A 65 19.97 5.60 2.93
CA ASP A 65 20.62 6.69 2.20
C ASP A 65 19.63 7.55 1.41
N SER A 66 18.57 6.94 0.85
CA SER A 66 17.57 7.69 0.08
C SER A 66 16.68 8.56 0.96
N PHE A 67 16.31 8.11 2.16
CA PHE A 67 15.34 8.82 3.01
C PHE A 67 15.96 9.54 4.22
N HIS A 68 17.29 9.68 4.30
CA HIS A 68 17.94 10.26 5.48
C HIS A 68 17.65 11.75 5.72
N LYS A 69 17.23 12.50 4.69
CA LYS A 69 16.89 13.93 4.76
C LYS A 69 15.40 14.21 4.74
N VAL A 70 14.56 13.19 4.62
CA VAL A 70 13.10 13.37 4.52
C VAL A 70 12.53 13.55 5.92
N SER A 71 11.76 14.64 6.12
CA SER A 71 11.01 14.89 7.35
C SER A 71 9.68 14.16 7.37
N GLN A 72 9.16 13.87 8.57
CA GLN A 72 7.80 13.39 8.76
C GLN A 72 6.80 14.41 8.24
N PHE A 73 5.70 13.95 7.70
CA PHE A 73 4.62 14.80 7.22
C PHE A 73 3.29 14.06 7.29
N THR A 74 2.19 14.79 7.09
CA THR A 74 0.86 14.21 6.99
C THR A 74 0.39 14.20 5.54
N THR A 75 -0.41 13.20 5.19
CA THR A 75 -1.15 13.16 3.92
C THR A 75 -2.60 12.81 4.20
N ARG A 76 -3.46 12.96 3.19
CA ARG A 76 -4.88 12.67 3.30
C ARG A 76 -5.21 11.40 2.52
N LEU A 77 -6.08 10.56 3.11
CA LEU A 77 -6.75 9.49 2.39
C LEU A 77 -8.05 10.03 1.81
N ASN A 78 -8.24 9.88 0.50
CA ASN A 78 -9.38 10.46 -0.20
C ASN A 78 -9.86 9.55 -1.33
N GLY A 79 -11.18 9.39 -1.42
CA GLY A 79 -11.80 8.62 -2.49
C GLY A 79 -11.61 7.11 -2.40
N VAL A 80 -12.60 6.39 -2.92
CA VAL A 80 -12.57 4.92 -3.11
C VAL A 80 -12.54 4.65 -4.60
N GLU A 81 -11.61 3.81 -5.02
CA GLU A 81 -11.45 3.43 -6.41
C GLU A 81 -11.15 1.94 -6.57
N VAL A 82 -11.10 1.47 -7.81
CA VAL A 82 -10.71 0.10 -8.13
C VAL A 82 -9.62 0.08 -9.20
N PHE A 83 -8.62 -0.79 -9.01
CA PHE A 83 -7.75 -1.17 -10.12
C PHE A 83 -8.41 -2.32 -10.89
N PRO A 84 -8.49 -2.20 -12.22
CA PRO A 84 -8.97 -3.29 -13.05
C PRO A 84 -7.85 -4.29 -13.38
N GLU A 85 -8.24 -5.54 -13.60
CA GLU A 85 -7.43 -6.55 -14.26
C GLU A 85 -8.27 -7.20 -15.37
N LYS A 86 -7.78 -7.15 -16.61
CA LYS A 86 -8.51 -7.63 -17.81
C LYS A 86 -9.93 -7.05 -17.89
N GLY A 87 -10.05 -5.74 -17.62
CA GLY A 87 -11.33 -5.00 -17.69
C GLY A 87 -12.30 -5.25 -16.53
N LYS A 88 -11.91 -6.04 -15.50
CA LYS A 88 -12.77 -6.30 -14.34
C LYS A 88 -12.16 -5.68 -13.07
N PRO A 89 -12.97 -5.08 -12.17
CA PRO A 89 -12.49 -4.59 -10.89
C PRO A 89 -11.78 -5.71 -10.11
N LYS A 90 -10.56 -5.45 -9.62
CA LYS A 90 -9.73 -6.45 -8.95
C LYS A 90 -9.23 -6.05 -7.58
N VAL A 91 -8.92 -4.78 -7.38
CA VAL A 91 -8.41 -4.25 -6.11
C VAL A 91 -9.24 -3.04 -5.74
N LEU A 92 -9.86 -3.05 -4.57
CA LEU A 92 -10.53 -1.90 -3.95
C LEU A 92 -9.50 -1.16 -3.10
N TRP A 93 -9.39 0.17 -3.27
CA TRP A 93 -8.35 0.96 -2.61
C TRP A 93 -8.81 2.39 -2.30
N LEU A 94 -8.14 3.03 -1.34
CA LEU A 94 -8.27 4.46 -1.05
C LEU A 94 -7.16 5.23 -1.70
N GLY A 95 -7.48 6.38 -2.28
CA GLY A 95 -6.50 7.34 -2.78
C GLY A 95 -5.67 7.96 -1.66
N VAL A 96 -4.42 8.29 -1.98
CA VAL A 96 -3.50 9.04 -1.12
C VAL A 96 -3.13 10.31 -1.86
N GLU A 97 -3.43 11.48 -1.29
CA GLU A 97 -3.34 12.73 -2.05
C GLU A 97 -1.92 13.20 -2.30
N ASN A 98 -1.15 13.48 -1.28
CA ASN A 98 0.10 14.19 -1.45
C ASN A 98 1.29 13.44 -0.83
N LEU A 99 2.16 12.90 -1.68
CA LEU A 99 3.46 12.35 -1.28
C LEU A 99 4.65 13.19 -1.77
N GLN A 100 4.42 14.46 -2.14
CA GLN A 100 5.47 15.37 -2.65
C GLN A 100 6.76 15.37 -1.80
N PRO A 101 6.71 15.38 -0.46
CA PRO A 101 7.94 15.32 0.33
C PRO A 101 8.79 14.07 0.13
N LEU A 102 8.22 12.99 -0.42
CA LEU A 102 8.93 11.74 -0.70
C LEU A 102 9.44 11.61 -2.15
N VAL A 103 8.97 12.43 -3.09
CA VAL A 103 9.16 12.18 -4.52
C VAL A 103 10.64 12.06 -4.89
N ALA A 104 11.47 13.01 -4.47
CA ALA A 104 12.90 12.98 -4.79
C ALA A 104 13.61 11.74 -4.20
N ALA A 105 13.29 11.38 -2.95
CA ALA A 105 13.85 10.20 -2.30
C ALA A 105 13.33 8.89 -2.92
N TYR A 106 12.06 8.86 -3.34
CA TYR A 106 11.47 7.74 -4.07
C TYR A 106 12.16 7.53 -5.42
N GLU A 107 12.38 8.58 -6.19
CA GLU A 107 13.06 8.52 -7.49
C GLU A 107 14.52 8.06 -7.31
N GLN A 108 15.24 8.66 -6.35
CA GLN A 108 16.60 8.25 -6.00
C GLN A 108 16.68 6.75 -5.65
N LEU A 109 15.78 6.28 -4.76
CA LEU A 109 15.74 4.87 -4.39
C LEU A 109 15.42 3.99 -5.60
N GLY A 110 14.50 4.41 -6.46
CA GLY A 110 14.14 3.69 -7.68
C GLY A 110 15.34 3.51 -8.62
N ASP A 111 16.16 4.56 -8.80
CA ASP A 111 17.39 4.50 -9.60
C ASP A 111 18.42 3.54 -8.98
N LEU A 112 18.63 3.63 -7.69
CA LEU A 112 19.54 2.75 -6.96
C LEU A 112 19.09 1.29 -7.01
N LEU A 113 17.79 1.01 -6.85
CA LEU A 113 17.24 -0.33 -6.95
C LEU A 113 17.43 -0.92 -8.35
N ARG A 114 17.25 -0.12 -9.41
CA ARG A 114 17.52 -0.54 -10.80
C ARG A 114 19.00 -0.82 -11.03
N ALA A 115 19.87 0.09 -10.58
CA ALA A 115 21.32 -0.07 -10.73
C ALA A 115 21.87 -1.32 -10.04
N ASN A 116 21.20 -1.79 -8.97
CA ASN A 116 21.54 -2.99 -8.23
C ASN A 116 20.73 -4.26 -8.66
N GLY A 117 19.94 -4.17 -9.73
CA GLY A 117 19.24 -5.32 -10.31
C GLY A 117 17.95 -5.75 -9.56
N PHE A 118 17.46 -4.97 -8.62
CA PHE A 118 16.22 -5.28 -7.87
C PHE A 118 14.93 -4.98 -8.64
N LEU A 119 14.98 -4.12 -9.63
CA LEU A 119 13.83 -3.73 -10.45
C LEU A 119 14.15 -3.86 -11.93
N SER A 120 13.21 -4.40 -12.72
CA SER A 120 13.32 -4.45 -14.18
C SER A 120 12.79 -3.18 -14.84
N ASP A 121 11.64 -2.67 -14.39
CA ASP A 121 10.96 -1.50 -14.96
C ASP A 121 10.41 -0.57 -13.87
N ALA A 122 10.50 0.74 -14.11
CA ALA A 122 9.85 1.74 -13.28
C ALA A 122 8.41 1.91 -13.74
N LYS A 123 7.46 1.49 -12.91
CA LYS A 123 6.06 1.88 -13.08
C LYS A 123 5.81 3.19 -12.34
N PRO A 124 5.00 4.10 -12.91
CA PRO A 124 4.58 5.29 -12.19
C PRO A 124 3.95 4.91 -10.83
N LEU A 125 4.34 5.62 -9.78
CA LEU A 125 3.72 5.44 -8.46
C LEU A 125 2.29 5.98 -8.51
N VAL A 126 1.33 5.11 -8.23
CA VAL A 126 -0.05 5.48 -7.91
C VAL A 126 -0.23 5.26 -6.40
N PRO A 127 -0.10 6.31 -5.57
CA PRO A 127 -0.20 6.16 -4.13
C PRO A 127 -1.60 5.70 -3.72
N HIS A 128 -1.70 4.54 -3.06
CA HIS A 128 -2.96 3.98 -2.66
C HIS A 128 -2.85 3.08 -1.43
N LEU A 129 -3.94 2.98 -0.67
CA LEU A 129 -4.11 2.03 0.42
C LEU A 129 -5.07 0.91 -0.02
N THR A 130 -4.57 -0.29 -0.19
CA THR A 130 -5.40 -1.45 -0.55
C THR A 130 -6.32 -1.87 0.59
N LEU A 131 -7.64 -1.80 0.38
CA LEU A 131 -8.67 -2.26 1.33
C LEU A 131 -9.06 -3.72 1.12
N ALA A 132 -9.24 -4.14 -0.13
CA ALA A 132 -9.65 -5.52 -0.44
C ALA A 132 -9.21 -5.96 -1.83
N ARG A 133 -9.07 -7.28 -2.00
CA ARG A 133 -8.96 -7.93 -3.31
C ARG A 133 -10.28 -8.57 -3.69
N ILE A 134 -10.82 -8.18 -4.85
CA ILE A 134 -12.09 -8.67 -5.36
C ILE A 134 -11.85 -10.02 -6.05
N LYS A 135 -12.41 -11.09 -5.50
CA LYS A 135 -12.28 -12.47 -6.01
C LYS A 135 -13.32 -12.75 -7.10
N SER A 136 -14.56 -12.30 -6.88
CA SER A 136 -15.63 -12.37 -7.87
C SER A 136 -16.66 -11.27 -7.61
N ILE A 137 -17.33 -10.82 -8.66
CA ILE A 137 -18.42 -9.84 -8.61
C ILE A 137 -19.70 -10.59 -8.98
N GLN A 138 -20.67 -10.63 -8.05
CA GLN A 138 -22.00 -11.15 -8.25
C GLN A 138 -23.05 -10.04 -8.29
N ASN A 139 -22.74 -8.90 -7.68
CA ASN A 139 -23.58 -7.71 -7.67
C ASN A 139 -22.71 -6.48 -8.02
N SER A 140 -22.68 -6.11 -9.30
CA SER A 140 -21.94 -4.93 -9.77
C SER A 140 -22.56 -3.64 -9.24
N THR A 141 -23.90 -3.58 -9.14
CA THR A 141 -24.62 -2.39 -8.69
C THR A 141 -24.20 -1.97 -7.28
N SER A 142 -24.06 -2.92 -6.35
CA SER A 142 -23.62 -2.59 -4.98
C SER A 142 -22.19 -2.02 -4.95
N LEU A 143 -21.31 -2.51 -5.80
CA LEU A 143 -19.95 -1.99 -5.92
C LEU A 143 -19.95 -0.59 -6.56
N GLU A 144 -20.75 -0.38 -7.61
CA GLU A 144 -20.90 0.91 -8.28
C GLU A 144 -21.47 1.98 -7.33
N LEU A 145 -22.49 1.64 -6.53
CA LEU A 145 -23.05 2.54 -5.52
C LEU A 145 -22.00 2.94 -4.49
N LEU A 146 -21.21 1.99 -3.98
CA LEU A 146 -20.13 2.28 -3.05
C LEU A 146 -19.08 3.21 -3.68
N LEU A 147 -18.66 2.94 -4.91
CA LEU A 147 -17.68 3.78 -5.61
C LEU A 147 -18.21 5.19 -5.82
N ASN A 148 -19.48 5.35 -6.24
CA ASN A 148 -20.11 6.65 -6.45
C ASN A 148 -20.29 7.44 -5.14
N GLU A 149 -20.70 6.78 -4.06
CA GLU A 149 -20.88 7.41 -2.75
C GLU A 149 -19.57 7.92 -2.16
N TYR A 150 -18.49 7.15 -2.33
CA TYR A 150 -17.21 7.44 -1.67
C TYR A 150 -16.12 7.96 -2.62
N GLN A 151 -16.42 8.27 -3.88
CA GLN A 151 -15.41 8.71 -4.87
C GLN A 151 -14.59 9.94 -4.45
N SER A 152 -15.14 10.81 -3.60
CA SER A 152 -14.49 12.03 -3.08
C SER A 152 -14.57 12.11 -1.56
N PHE A 153 -14.85 11.00 -0.89
CA PHE A 153 -14.97 11.00 0.57
C PHE A 153 -13.61 11.18 1.23
N ASN A 154 -13.54 12.10 2.22
CA ASN A 154 -12.34 12.35 2.99
C ASN A 154 -12.25 11.38 4.18
N PHE A 155 -11.28 10.45 4.12
CA PHE A 155 -11.02 9.47 5.17
C PHE A 155 -10.11 10.00 6.29
N GLY A 156 -9.80 11.29 6.28
CA GLY A 156 -8.93 11.94 7.26
C GLY A 156 -7.45 11.93 6.85
N THR A 157 -6.63 12.46 7.75
CA THR A 157 -5.18 12.54 7.59
C THR A 157 -4.49 11.35 8.22
N VAL A 158 -3.34 10.96 7.66
CA VAL A 158 -2.47 9.93 8.18
C VAL A 158 -1.03 10.44 8.22
N ASP A 159 -0.28 10.00 9.23
CA ASP A 159 1.10 10.38 9.42
C ASP A 159 2.03 9.49 8.61
N ILE A 160 2.93 10.11 7.88
CA ILE A 160 4.02 9.46 7.17
C ILE A 160 5.29 9.65 8.02
N SER A 161 5.63 8.63 8.79
CA SER A 161 6.71 8.70 9.78
C SER A 161 7.90 7.79 9.49
N ARG A 162 7.72 6.76 8.67
CA ARG A 162 8.78 5.80 8.34
C ARG A 162 8.57 5.09 7.01
N ILE A 163 9.66 4.64 6.44
CA ILE A 163 9.70 3.73 5.28
C ILE A 163 10.11 2.35 5.80
N THR A 164 9.45 1.31 5.36
CA THR A 164 9.65 -0.05 5.88
C THR A 164 9.93 -1.04 4.75
N LEU A 165 10.96 -1.85 4.92
CA LEU A 165 11.19 -3.05 4.13
C LEU A 165 10.39 -4.20 4.76
N PHE A 166 9.48 -4.78 4.02
CA PHE A 166 8.61 -5.86 4.47
C PHE A 166 8.93 -7.19 3.81
N GLU A 167 8.83 -8.25 4.59
CA GLU A 167 8.67 -9.60 4.07
C GLU A 167 7.18 -9.97 3.99
N SER A 168 6.76 -10.50 2.85
CA SER A 168 5.41 -11.00 2.63
C SER A 168 5.39 -12.51 2.71
N THR A 169 4.72 -13.07 3.69
CA THR A 169 4.56 -14.51 3.91
C THR A 169 3.11 -14.92 3.74
N SER A 170 2.86 -15.94 2.92
CA SER A 170 1.53 -16.54 2.77
C SER A 170 1.33 -17.60 3.87
N THR A 171 0.25 -17.46 4.63
CA THR A 171 -0.14 -18.41 5.67
C THR A 171 -1.54 -18.94 5.40
N THR A 172 -1.95 -19.99 6.12
CA THR A 172 -3.33 -20.51 6.08
C THR A 172 -4.36 -19.46 6.52
N ALA A 173 -3.97 -18.50 7.37
CA ALA A 173 -4.80 -17.40 7.85
C ALA A 173 -4.77 -16.14 6.96
N GLY A 174 -4.10 -16.21 5.79
CA GLY A 174 -3.91 -15.11 4.86
C GLY A 174 -2.46 -14.63 4.79
N VAL A 175 -2.26 -13.50 4.12
CA VAL A 175 -0.93 -12.89 3.99
C VAL A 175 -0.56 -12.15 5.27
N MET A 176 0.68 -12.34 5.73
CA MET A 176 1.33 -11.58 6.79
C MET A 176 2.45 -10.73 6.19
N TYR A 177 2.60 -9.52 6.71
CA TYR A 177 3.72 -8.64 6.41
C TYR A 177 4.53 -8.41 7.69
N GLU A 178 5.81 -8.78 7.64
CA GLU A 178 6.75 -8.62 8.75
C GLU A 178 7.76 -7.52 8.40
N PRO A 179 7.94 -6.50 9.25
CA PRO A 179 8.97 -5.50 9.04
C PRO A 179 10.34 -6.13 9.26
N LEU A 180 11.23 -6.02 8.27
CA LEU A 180 12.63 -6.44 8.38
C LEU A 180 13.52 -5.25 8.73
N PHE A 181 13.19 -4.07 8.20
CA PHE A 181 13.92 -2.82 8.46
C PHE A 181 12.97 -1.63 8.43
N GLU A 182 13.20 -0.66 9.31
CA GLU A 182 12.43 0.59 9.38
C GLU A 182 13.36 1.79 9.35
N LYS A 183 13.22 2.64 8.34
CA LYS A 183 13.86 3.95 8.26
C LYS A 183 12.89 5.00 8.75
N TRP A 184 13.09 5.47 9.97
CA TRP A 184 12.36 6.61 10.53
C TRP A 184 12.77 7.90 9.85
N LEU A 185 11.77 8.70 9.47
CA LEU A 185 11.94 10.02 8.89
C LEU A 185 12.29 11.02 10.00
N LEU A 186 12.91 12.15 9.63
CA LEU A 186 13.29 13.18 10.58
C LEU A 186 12.03 13.76 11.26
N LYS A 187 12.10 13.98 12.56
CA LYS A 187 11.05 14.71 13.25
C LYS A 187 10.99 16.14 12.71
N ALA A 188 9.78 16.63 12.43
CA ALA A 188 9.53 18.00 12.00
C ALA A 188 9.76 18.97 13.16
#